data_aac7ca964275906f524652f19543bcf0
#
_entry.id   aac7ca964275906f524652f19543bcf0
#
_cell.length_a   1.000
_cell.length_b   1.000
_cell.length_c   1.000
_cell.angle_alpha   90.00
_cell.angle_beta   90.00
_cell.angle_gamma   90.00
#
_symmetry.space_group_name_H-M   'P 1'
#
loop_
_entity.id
_entity.type
_entity.pdbx_description
1 polymer ?
#
loop_
_entity_poly.entity_id
_entity_poly.type
_entity_poly.pdbx_seq_one_letter_code
_entity_poly.pdbx_strand_id
1 'polypeptide(L)'
;MKWLFFSYSLPAEPSKARVYVWRQLRKLGAVNYQSVWVIPHSAERLHELKKLIEDIEKYQGASLLITGNILVKAQEERITKAFIDSRNEEYREIIDKCEAFFKEIEYEIGRQNFIFAEVEENEEELEKLKQWLKKVEKRDVIKPPLRKTAINKVKVCEKIFEDFARRVYEHSQVKSKATKTGDINATGET
;
A
#
# COMPACT_ATOMS: atom_id res chain seq x y z
N MET A 1 25.37 -6.50 8.55
CA MET A 1 24.06 -7.22 8.41
C MET A 1 24.24 -8.39 7.46
N LYS A 2 23.50 -9.51 7.63
CA LYS A 2 23.57 -10.63 6.68
C LYS A 2 22.56 -10.41 5.54
N TRP A 3 22.99 -10.66 4.30
CA TRP A 3 22.24 -10.36 3.09
C TRP A 3 22.00 -11.62 2.26
N LEU A 4 20.94 -11.62 1.47
CA LEU A 4 20.69 -12.54 0.38
C LEU A 4 20.94 -11.77 -0.93
N PHE A 5 21.76 -12.33 -1.78
CA PHE A 5 22.05 -11.84 -3.13
C PHE A 5 21.43 -12.81 -4.12
N PHE A 6 20.60 -12.31 -5.00
CA PHE A 6 19.87 -13.12 -5.96
C PHE A 6 20.02 -12.56 -7.37
N SER A 7 20.40 -13.40 -8.29
CA SER A 7 20.43 -13.10 -9.71
C SER A 7 19.69 -14.18 -10.48
N TYR A 8 19.12 -13.84 -11.62
CA TYR A 8 18.43 -14.78 -12.48
C TYR A 8 18.50 -14.37 -13.94
N SER A 9 18.35 -15.36 -14.80
CA SER A 9 18.12 -15.19 -16.23
C SER A 9 16.89 -15.97 -16.65
N LEU A 10 16.14 -15.42 -17.59
CA LEU A 10 14.96 -16.05 -18.18
C LEU A 10 15.00 -15.89 -19.70
N PRO A 11 14.46 -16.84 -20.47
CA PRO A 11 14.25 -16.67 -21.91
C PRO A 11 13.50 -15.37 -22.23
N ALA A 12 13.71 -14.88 -23.44
CA ALA A 12 13.04 -13.65 -23.89
C ALA A 12 11.52 -13.80 -23.88
N GLU A 13 11.03 -14.97 -24.22
CA GLU A 13 9.61 -15.35 -24.22
C GLU A 13 9.36 -16.56 -23.30
N PRO A 14 8.21 -16.59 -22.60
CA PRO A 14 7.18 -15.56 -22.55
C PRO A 14 7.54 -14.41 -21.61
N SER A 15 7.24 -13.18 -21.98
CA SER A 15 7.50 -11.97 -21.16
C SER A 15 6.82 -12.02 -19.79
N LYS A 16 5.72 -12.77 -19.65
CA LYS A 16 4.99 -13.00 -18.41
C LYS A 16 5.88 -13.55 -17.28
N ALA A 17 6.82 -14.45 -17.60
CA ALA A 17 7.72 -15.03 -16.61
C ALA A 17 8.63 -13.96 -15.97
N ARG A 18 9.18 -13.06 -16.77
CA ARG A 18 10.03 -11.96 -16.27
C ARG A 18 9.26 -11.00 -15.37
N VAL A 19 8.04 -10.64 -15.78
CA VAL A 19 7.16 -9.78 -14.97
C VAL A 19 6.77 -10.46 -13.66
N TYR A 20 6.47 -11.76 -13.70
CA TYR A 20 6.16 -12.56 -12.51
C TYR A 20 7.32 -12.54 -11.52
N VAL A 21 8.53 -12.94 -11.93
CA VAL A 21 9.72 -12.98 -11.06
C VAL A 21 10.03 -11.59 -10.50
N TRP A 22 9.99 -10.57 -11.34
CA TRP A 22 10.18 -9.18 -10.90
C TRP A 22 9.19 -8.76 -9.80
N ARG A 23 7.89 -9.10 -9.96
CA ARG A 23 6.86 -8.82 -8.96
C ARG A 23 7.09 -9.56 -7.65
N GLN A 24 7.51 -10.83 -7.70
CA GLN A 24 7.81 -11.60 -6.49
C GLN A 24 8.98 -10.97 -5.71
N LEU A 25 10.06 -10.59 -6.40
CA LEU A 25 11.20 -9.93 -5.78
C LEU A 25 10.81 -8.58 -5.13
N ARG A 26 10.01 -7.78 -5.84
CA ARG A 26 9.47 -6.53 -5.30
C ARG A 26 8.58 -6.76 -4.08
N LYS A 27 7.74 -7.79 -4.11
CA LYS A 27 6.85 -8.17 -3.00
C LYS A 27 7.64 -8.62 -1.76
N LEU A 28 8.78 -9.28 -1.94
CA LEU A 28 9.70 -9.63 -0.84
C LEU A 28 10.46 -8.43 -0.28
N GLY A 29 10.37 -7.29 -0.93
CA GLY A 29 11.09 -6.08 -0.56
C GLY A 29 12.53 -6.04 -1.05
N ALA A 30 12.91 -6.87 -2.02
CA ALA A 30 14.24 -6.83 -2.62
C ALA A 30 14.48 -5.54 -3.40
N VAL A 31 15.71 -5.08 -3.42
CA VAL A 31 16.18 -3.94 -4.21
C VAL A 31 17.15 -4.44 -5.26
N ASN A 32 16.98 -4.01 -6.51
CA ASN A 32 17.96 -4.29 -7.55
C ASN A 32 19.13 -3.33 -7.44
N TYR A 33 20.33 -3.87 -7.26
CA TYR A 33 21.56 -3.11 -7.17
C TYR A 33 22.57 -3.67 -8.16
N GLN A 34 22.89 -2.92 -9.20
CA GLN A 34 23.85 -3.35 -10.24
C GLN A 34 23.57 -4.77 -10.80
N SER A 35 22.35 -5.02 -11.26
CA SER A 35 21.92 -6.32 -11.82
C SER A 35 21.82 -7.47 -10.81
N VAL A 36 22.01 -7.25 -9.53
CA VAL A 36 21.82 -8.21 -8.46
C VAL A 36 20.68 -7.74 -7.56
N TRP A 37 19.76 -8.63 -7.27
CA TRP A 37 18.73 -8.36 -6.27
C TRP A 37 19.28 -8.62 -4.88
N VAL A 38 19.16 -7.64 -4.03
CA VAL A 38 19.66 -7.70 -2.65
C VAL A 38 18.49 -7.61 -1.70
N ILE A 39 18.52 -8.41 -0.64
CA ILE A 39 17.48 -8.40 0.39
C ILE A 39 18.10 -8.76 1.74
N PRO A 40 17.71 -8.13 2.85
CA PRO A 40 18.18 -8.54 4.17
C PRO A 40 17.77 -9.97 4.48
N HIS A 41 18.67 -10.77 5.00
CA HIS A 41 18.44 -12.17 5.30
C HIS A 41 17.37 -12.36 6.37
N SER A 42 16.37 -13.22 6.09
CA SER A 42 15.50 -13.85 7.08
C SER A 42 15.13 -15.25 6.60
N ALA A 43 14.70 -16.12 7.52
CA ALA A 43 14.27 -17.47 7.17
C ALA A 43 13.07 -17.47 6.20
N GLU A 44 12.12 -16.57 6.40
CA GLU A 44 10.95 -16.39 5.53
C GLU A 44 11.38 -16.00 4.11
N ARG A 45 12.24 -14.99 3.96
CA ARG A 45 12.72 -14.54 2.65
C ARG A 45 13.55 -15.56 1.93
N LEU A 46 14.40 -16.28 2.66
CA LEU A 46 15.16 -17.40 2.10
C LEU A 46 14.24 -18.49 1.56
N HIS A 47 13.18 -18.82 2.29
CA HIS A 47 12.21 -19.82 1.86
C HIS A 47 11.46 -19.36 0.59
N GLU A 48 10.97 -18.14 0.55
CA GLU A 48 10.28 -17.59 -0.62
C GLU A 48 11.19 -17.49 -1.86
N LEU A 49 12.47 -17.13 -1.67
CA LEU A 49 13.43 -17.15 -2.77
C LEU A 49 13.72 -18.56 -3.29
N LYS A 50 13.73 -19.59 -2.43
CA LYS A 50 13.84 -20.98 -2.87
C LYS A 50 12.67 -21.43 -3.72
N LYS A 51 11.43 -21.06 -3.35
CA LYS A 51 10.26 -21.30 -4.20
C LYS A 51 10.36 -20.57 -5.54
N LEU A 52 10.86 -19.34 -5.52
CA LEU A 52 11.05 -18.57 -6.75
C LEU A 52 12.07 -19.18 -7.67
N ILE A 53 13.12 -19.86 -7.15
CA ILE A 53 14.08 -20.64 -7.93
C ILE A 53 13.37 -21.77 -8.68
N GLU A 54 12.52 -22.54 -7.99
CA GLU A 54 11.73 -23.60 -8.61
C GLU A 54 10.83 -23.09 -9.74
N ASP A 55 10.23 -21.91 -9.56
CA ASP A 55 9.41 -21.31 -10.61
C ASP A 55 10.25 -20.82 -11.80
N ILE A 56 11.44 -20.26 -11.57
CA ILE A 56 12.38 -19.86 -12.62
C ILE A 56 12.82 -21.07 -13.45
N GLU A 57 13.09 -22.21 -12.81
CA GLU A 57 13.47 -23.46 -13.48
C GLU A 57 12.33 -23.99 -14.36
N LYS A 58 11.06 -23.92 -13.90
CA LYS A 58 9.88 -24.26 -14.73
C LYS A 58 9.79 -23.41 -16.00
N TYR A 59 10.27 -22.16 -15.94
CA TYR A 59 10.36 -21.28 -17.10
C TYR A 59 11.66 -21.44 -17.90
N GLN A 60 12.42 -22.51 -17.67
CA GLN A 60 13.70 -22.78 -18.33
C GLN A 60 14.75 -21.68 -18.09
N GLY A 61 14.64 -20.99 -16.97
CA GLY A 61 15.58 -20.00 -16.52
C GLY A 61 16.68 -20.58 -15.63
N ALA A 62 17.64 -19.76 -15.28
CA ALA A 62 18.68 -20.06 -14.30
C ALA A 62 18.71 -18.99 -13.22
N SER A 63 19.12 -19.36 -12.01
CA SER A 63 19.25 -18.43 -10.91
C SER A 63 20.43 -18.75 -10.00
N LEU A 64 20.89 -17.75 -9.26
CA LEU A 64 21.94 -17.89 -8.27
C LEU A 64 21.49 -17.18 -6.98
N LEU A 65 21.49 -17.90 -5.88
CA LEU A 65 21.19 -17.39 -4.55
C LEU A 65 22.41 -17.53 -3.63
N ILE A 66 22.91 -16.41 -3.12
CA ILE A 66 24.07 -16.36 -2.23
C ILE A 66 23.66 -15.71 -0.92
N THR A 67 24.16 -16.23 0.17
CA THR A 67 24.07 -15.63 1.50
C THR A 67 25.44 -15.13 1.93
N GLY A 68 25.54 -13.87 2.36
CA GLY A 68 26.83 -13.32 2.77
C GLY A 68 26.72 -11.98 3.46
N ASN A 69 27.89 -11.43 3.77
CA ASN A 69 28.05 -10.09 4.30
C ASN A 69 28.74 -9.20 3.26
N ILE A 70 28.41 -7.92 3.25
CA ILE A 70 29.10 -6.94 2.44
C ILE A 70 30.37 -6.55 3.20
N LEU A 71 31.53 -6.73 2.58
CA LEU A 71 32.83 -6.52 3.24
C LEU A 71 33.20 -5.04 3.34
N VAL A 72 32.81 -4.25 2.33
CA VAL A 72 33.17 -2.83 2.25
C VAL A 72 32.01 -1.98 2.81
N LYS A 73 32.27 -1.31 3.92
CA LYS A 73 31.26 -0.49 4.63
C LYS A 73 30.55 0.53 3.72
N ALA A 74 31.29 1.23 2.87
CA ALA A 74 30.73 2.20 1.93
C ALA A 74 29.76 1.56 0.91
N GLN A 75 29.95 0.27 0.54
CA GLN A 75 29.02 -0.45 -0.33
C GLN A 75 27.75 -0.85 0.45
N GLU A 76 27.88 -1.29 1.70
CA GLU A 76 26.74 -1.58 2.56
C GLU A 76 25.87 -0.35 2.80
N GLU A 77 26.50 0.80 3.03
CA GLU A 77 25.80 2.09 3.18
C GLU A 77 25.02 2.48 1.90
N ARG A 78 25.61 2.29 0.72
CA ARG A 78 24.93 2.56 -0.57
C ARG A 78 23.73 1.64 -0.77
N ILE A 79 23.86 0.37 -0.45
CA ILE A 79 22.76 -0.60 -0.55
C ILE A 79 21.67 -0.26 0.46
N THR A 80 22.03 0.05 1.70
CA THR A 80 21.07 0.49 2.74
C THR A 80 20.33 1.75 2.29
N LYS A 81 21.04 2.72 1.70
CA LYS A 81 20.44 3.92 1.14
C LYS A 81 19.43 3.57 0.02
N ALA A 82 19.75 2.65 -0.88
CA ALA A 82 18.84 2.22 -1.94
C ALA A 82 17.55 1.61 -1.37
N PHE A 83 17.62 0.88 -0.24
CA PHE A 83 16.43 0.40 0.48
C PHE A 83 15.62 1.55 1.06
N ILE A 84 16.29 2.50 1.73
CA ILE A 84 15.63 3.69 2.29
C ILE A 84 14.90 4.47 1.21
N ASP A 85 15.57 4.76 0.11
CA ASP A 85 15.02 5.52 -1.01
C ASP A 85 13.81 4.81 -1.62
N SER A 86 13.93 3.51 -1.91
CA SER A 86 12.84 2.69 -2.45
C SER A 86 11.61 2.62 -1.52
N ARG A 87 11.81 2.54 -0.21
CA ARG A 87 10.68 2.54 0.75
C ARG A 87 10.09 3.94 0.92
N ASN A 88 10.92 4.98 0.94
CA ASN A 88 10.43 6.35 1.00
C ASN A 88 9.56 6.71 -0.21
N GLU A 89 9.88 6.22 -1.42
CA GLU A 89 9.01 6.40 -2.59
C GLU A 89 7.62 5.81 -2.34
N GLU A 90 7.54 4.56 -1.86
CA GLU A 90 6.26 3.92 -1.57
C GLU A 90 5.47 4.64 -0.47
N TYR A 91 6.12 5.08 0.60
CA TYR A 91 5.48 5.86 1.66
C TYR A 91 5.04 7.24 1.18
N ARG A 92 5.79 7.87 0.27
CA ARG A 92 5.40 9.14 -0.34
C ARG A 92 4.13 8.99 -1.17
N GLU A 93 4.04 7.95 -1.99
CA GLU A 93 2.84 7.66 -2.76
C GLU A 93 1.60 7.46 -1.86
N ILE A 94 1.75 6.79 -0.71
CA ILE A 94 0.67 6.65 0.27
C ILE A 94 0.29 8.01 0.86
N ILE A 95 1.26 8.85 1.22
CA ILE A 95 1.04 10.20 1.74
C ILE A 95 0.28 11.05 0.72
N ASP A 96 0.69 11.02 -0.55
CA ASP A 96 0.04 11.77 -1.63
C ASP A 96 -1.41 11.31 -1.84
N LYS A 97 -1.67 10.01 -1.72
CA LYS A 97 -3.03 9.47 -1.76
C LYS A 97 -3.88 9.88 -0.55
N CYS A 98 -3.29 9.95 0.64
CA CYS A 98 -3.98 10.50 1.81
C CYS A 98 -4.36 11.97 1.61
N GLU A 99 -3.48 12.78 0.99
CA GLU A 99 -3.80 14.18 0.68
C GLU A 99 -4.93 14.30 -0.36
N ALA A 100 -4.97 13.41 -1.36
CA ALA A 100 -6.08 13.35 -2.30
C ALA A 100 -7.40 12.98 -1.60
N PHE A 101 -7.36 11.99 -0.71
CA PHE A 101 -8.50 11.57 0.11
C PHE A 101 -9.05 12.72 0.98
N PHE A 102 -8.17 13.53 1.60
CA PHE A 102 -8.60 14.69 2.38
C PHE A 102 -9.36 15.71 1.53
N LYS A 103 -8.83 16.00 0.33
CA LYS A 103 -9.46 16.95 -0.59
C LYS A 103 -10.84 16.47 -1.06
N GLU A 104 -10.99 15.18 -1.29
CA GLU A 104 -12.26 14.58 -1.67
C GLU A 104 -13.31 14.74 -0.57
N ILE A 105 -12.98 14.34 0.66
CA ILE A 105 -13.90 14.52 1.80
C ILE A 105 -14.23 16.00 2.04
N GLU A 106 -13.25 16.90 1.96
CA GLU A 106 -13.50 18.34 2.09
C GLU A 106 -14.43 18.87 0.99
N TYR A 107 -14.26 18.38 -0.24
CA TYR A 107 -15.11 18.74 -1.36
C TYR A 107 -16.55 18.27 -1.17
N GLU A 108 -16.77 17.02 -0.73
CA GLU A 108 -18.10 16.48 -0.46
C GLU A 108 -18.80 17.21 0.70
N ILE A 109 -18.07 17.54 1.75
CA ILE A 109 -18.57 18.36 2.84
C ILE A 109 -18.97 19.77 2.35
N GLY A 110 -18.12 20.40 1.53
CA GLY A 110 -18.36 21.76 1.00
C GLY A 110 -19.60 21.85 0.11
N ARG A 111 -19.91 20.77 -0.62
CA ARG A 111 -21.11 20.65 -1.46
C ARG A 111 -22.34 20.20 -0.70
N GLN A 112 -22.22 19.86 0.56
CA GLN A 112 -23.27 19.23 1.38
C GLN A 112 -23.81 17.92 0.75
N ASN A 113 -22.94 17.18 0.06
CA ASN A 113 -23.27 15.94 -0.62
C ASN A 113 -23.27 14.77 0.38
N PHE A 114 -24.19 14.82 1.33
CA PHE A 114 -24.32 13.84 2.40
C PHE A 114 -25.22 12.67 1.94
N ILE A 115 -24.71 11.84 1.01
CA ILE A 115 -25.38 10.64 0.52
C ILE A 115 -24.60 9.37 0.87
N PHE A 116 -25.32 8.27 1.02
CA PHE A 116 -24.72 7.00 1.44
C PHE A 116 -23.70 6.44 0.43
N ALA A 117 -23.91 6.65 -0.86
CA ALA A 117 -22.99 6.23 -1.90
C ALA A 117 -21.57 6.81 -1.72
N GLU A 118 -21.47 8.09 -1.31
CA GLU A 118 -20.17 8.73 -1.03
C GLU A 118 -19.48 8.11 0.19
N VAL A 119 -20.24 7.63 1.17
CA VAL A 119 -19.67 6.90 2.32
C VAL A 119 -19.08 5.57 1.85
N GLU A 120 -19.80 4.81 1.03
CA GLU A 120 -19.32 3.52 0.50
C GLU A 120 -18.05 3.69 -0.35
N GLU A 121 -18.02 4.68 -1.26
CA GLU A 121 -16.86 4.95 -2.12
C GLU A 121 -15.62 5.33 -1.30
N ASN A 122 -15.77 6.26 -0.36
CA ASN A 122 -14.68 6.72 0.49
C ASN A 122 -14.21 5.62 1.47
N GLU A 123 -15.11 4.76 1.96
CA GLU A 123 -14.74 3.60 2.79
C GLU A 123 -13.86 2.62 2.01
N GLU A 124 -14.23 2.30 0.76
CA GLU A 124 -13.42 1.45 -0.09
C GLU A 124 -12.04 2.04 -0.37
N GLU A 125 -11.95 3.36 -0.60
CA GLU A 125 -10.68 4.02 -0.87
C GLU A 125 -9.78 4.04 0.37
N LEU A 126 -10.34 4.32 1.54
CA LEU A 126 -9.65 4.24 2.82
C LEU A 126 -9.13 2.82 3.09
N GLU A 127 -9.94 1.80 2.84
CA GLU A 127 -9.52 0.41 3.06
C GLU A 127 -8.39 0.00 2.09
N LYS A 128 -8.43 0.44 0.83
CA LYS A 128 -7.32 0.26 -0.13
C LYS A 128 -6.02 0.90 0.38
N LEU A 129 -6.09 2.12 0.95
CA LEU A 129 -4.93 2.81 1.54
C LEU A 129 -4.37 2.04 2.75
N LYS A 130 -5.21 1.57 3.65
CA LYS A 130 -4.82 0.78 4.82
C LYS A 130 -4.14 -0.53 4.42
N GLN A 131 -4.69 -1.23 3.44
CA GLN A 131 -4.11 -2.47 2.91
C GLN A 131 -2.77 -2.21 2.23
N TRP A 132 -2.64 -1.11 1.50
CA TRP A 132 -1.38 -0.75 0.87
C TRP A 132 -0.32 -0.42 1.91
N LEU A 133 -0.63 0.41 2.91
CA LEU A 133 0.28 0.69 4.02
C LEU A 133 0.76 -0.61 4.69
N LYS A 134 -0.14 -1.53 5.02
CA LYS A 134 0.19 -2.83 5.61
C LYS A 134 1.13 -3.67 4.72
N LYS A 135 0.92 -3.65 3.40
CA LYS A 135 1.81 -4.34 2.43
C LYS A 135 3.21 -3.72 2.40
N VAL A 136 3.32 -2.39 2.45
CA VAL A 136 4.61 -1.68 2.48
C VAL A 136 5.33 -1.95 3.80
N GLU A 137 4.62 -1.87 4.94
CA GLU A 137 5.18 -2.17 6.27
C GLU A 137 5.72 -3.59 6.37
N LYS A 138 5.02 -4.59 5.80
CA LYS A 138 5.46 -6.00 5.82
C LYS A 138 6.81 -6.21 5.15
N ARG A 139 7.11 -5.47 4.08
CA ARG A 139 8.39 -5.56 3.35
C ARG A 139 9.44 -4.54 3.80
N ASP A 140 9.07 -3.61 4.67
CA ASP A 140 9.97 -2.60 5.23
C ASP A 140 10.80 -3.17 6.38
N VAL A 141 12.11 -3.26 6.18
CA VAL A 141 13.06 -3.80 7.16
C VAL A 141 13.88 -2.70 7.81
N ILE A 142 13.95 -1.52 7.17
CA ILE A 142 14.90 -0.47 7.52
C ILE A 142 14.22 0.68 8.28
N LYS A 143 12.89 0.73 8.23
CA LYS A 143 12.07 1.76 8.88
C LYS A 143 12.49 3.18 8.52
N PRO A 144 12.36 3.59 7.24
CA PRO A 144 12.81 4.89 6.76
C PRO A 144 12.01 6.04 7.39
N PRO A 145 12.49 7.29 7.28
CA PRO A 145 11.87 8.46 7.94
C PRO A 145 10.38 8.66 7.60
N LEU A 146 9.99 8.46 6.33
CA LEU A 146 8.60 8.69 5.90
C LEU A 146 7.60 7.65 6.43
N ARG A 147 8.06 6.51 6.96
CA ARG A 147 7.17 5.48 7.52
C ARG A 147 6.22 6.03 8.58
N LYS A 148 6.75 6.77 9.56
CA LYS A 148 5.93 7.36 10.65
C LYS A 148 4.92 8.36 10.12
N THR A 149 5.32 9.17 9.15
CA THR A 149 4.45 10.16 8.51
C THR A 149 3.29 9.49 7.78
N ALA A 150 3.57 8.46 6.97
CA ALA A 150 2.53 7.72 6.25
C ALA A 150 1.53 7.05 7.21
N ILE A 151 2.01 6.38 8.27
CA ILE A 151 1.15 5.77 9.29
C ILE A 151 0.23 6.83 9.94
N ASN A 152 0.77 7.98 10.30
CA ASN A 152 -0.02 9.05 10.91
C ASN A 152 -1.04 9.64 9.94
N LYS A 153 -0.68 9.81 8.65
CA LYS A 153 -1.61 10.32 7.63
C LYS A 153 -2.79 9.37 7.42
N VAL A 154 -2.56 8.07 7.33
CA VAL A 154 -3.65 7.08 7.21
C VAL A 154 -4.57 7.12 8.44
N LYS A 155 -4.03 7.24 9.66
CA LYS A 155 -4.85 7.41 10.87
C LYS A 155 -5.69 8.70 10.85
N VAL A 156 -5.17 9.76 10.24
CA VAL A 156 -5.94 11.01 10.07
C VAL A 156 -7.05 10.80 9.04
N CYS A 157 -6.80 10.05 7.94
CA CYS A 157 -7.86 9.66 7.00
C CYS A 157 -8.99 8.91 7.70
N GLU A 158 -8.68 7.93 8.57
CA GLU A 158 -9.68 7.19 9.34
C GLU A 158 -10.58 8.13 10.16
N LYS A 159 -9.99 9.07 10.89
CA LYS A 159 -10.76 10.02 11.71
C LYS A 159 -11.65 10.96 10.89
N ILE A 160 -11.13 11.46 9.77
CA ILE A 160 -11.88 12.36 8.89
C ILE A 160 -13.03 11.59 8.23
N PHE A 161 -12.81 10.35 7.82
CA PHE A 161 -13.85 9.50 7.30
C PHE A 161 -14.94 9.20 8.33
N GLU A 162 -14.58 8.86 9.57
CA GLU A 162 -15.54 8.64 10.66
C GLU A 162 -16.41 9.88 10.90
N ASP A 163 -15.82 11.08 10.88
CA ASP A 163 -16.58 12.34 11.02
C ASP A 163 -17.52 12.58 9.83
N PHE A 164 -17.05 12.32 8.61
CA PHE A 164 -17.87 12.43 7.40
C PHE A 164 -19.05 11.45 7.43
N ALA A 165 -18.80 10.16 7.68
CA ALA A 165 -19.83 9.14 7.76
C ALA A 165 -20.90 9.46 8.82
N ARG A 166 -20.47 9.99 9.97
CA ARG A 166 -21.40 10.45 11.02
C ARG A 166 -22.29 11.60 10.52
N ARG A 167 -21.74 12.60 9.82
CA ARG A 167 -22.51 13.72 9.26
C ARG A 167 -23.53 13.24 8.22
N VAL A 168 -23.15 12.30 7.36
CA VAL A 168 -24.07 11.69 6.40
C VAL A 168 -25.22 10.98 7.10
N TYR A 169 -24.93 10.21 8.15
CA TYR A 169 -25.94 9.53 8.95
C TYR A 169 -26.90 10.54 9.62
N GLU A 170 -26.38 11.56 10.30
CA GLU A 170 -27.19 12.59 10.94
C GLU A 170 -28.13 13.32 9.96
N HIS A 171 -27.58 13.67 8.77
CA HIS A 171 -28.35 14.32 7.71
C HIS A 171 -29.47 13.44 7.17
N SER A 172 -29.24 12.13 7.04
CA SER A 172 -30.25 11.16 6.62
C SER A 172 -31.41 11.04 7.63
N GLN A 173 -31.10 11.10 8.93
CA GLN A 173 -32.10 11.06 10.00
C GLN A 173 -32.99 12.30 10.03
N VAL A 174 -32.42 13.48 9.78
CA VAL A 174 -33.18 14.75 9.72
C VAL A 174 -34.17 14.72 8.55
N LYS A 175 -33.72 14.27 7.35
CA LYS A 175 -34.62 14.12 6.19
C LYS A 175 -35.74 13.13 6.44
N SER A 176 -35.47 12.00 7.07
CA SER A 176 -36.49 10.98 7.39
C SER A 176 -37.55 11.51 8.38
N LYS A 177 -37.17 12.33 9.35
CA LYS A 177 -38.11 12.96 10.30
C LYS A 177 -38.95 14.04 9.64
N ALA A 178 -38.38 14.85 8.78
CA ALA A 178 -39.10 15.92 8.05
C ALA A 178 -40.19 15.33 7.13
N THR A 179 -39.89 14.23 6.46
CA THR A 179 -40.87 13.55 5.58
C THR A 179 -42.04 12.96 6.37
N LYS A 180 -41.78 12.38 7.55
CA LYS A 180 -42.86 11.85 8.41
C LYS A 180 -43.77 12.92 9.02
N THR A 181 -43.26 14.12 9.25
CA THR A 181 -44.05 15.23 9.81
C THR A 181 -44.87 15.93 8.72
N GLY A 182 -44.42 15.91 7.46
CA GLY A 182 -45.17 16.45 6.31
C GLY A 182 -46.44 15.65 5.97
N ASP A 183 -46.40 14.31 6.10
CA ASP A 183 -47.56 13.43 5.81
C ASP A 183 -48.68 13.50 6.84
N ILE A 184 -48.40 13.96 8.07
CA ILE A 184 -49.42 14.06 9.14
C ILE A 184 -50.28 15.32 8.97
N ASN A 185 -49.79 16.35 8.30
CA ASN A 185 -50.54 17.60 8.07
C ASN A 185 -51.39 17.59 6.79
N ALA A 186 -51.25 16.57 5.93
CA ALA A 186 -52.03 16.45 4.68
C ALA A 186 -53.36 15.69 4.81
N THR A 187 -53.69 15.12 5.98
CA THR A 187 -54.91 14.32 6.20
C THR A 187 -55.91 14.98 7.16
N GLY A 188 -55.81 16.28 7.38
CA GLY A 188 -56.63 17.01 8.36
C GLY A 188 -57.58 18.07 7.81
N GLU A 189 -57.97 18.02 6.50
CA GLU A 189 -59.07 18.86 5.98
C GLU A 189 -60.00 18.02 5.07
N THR A 190 -60.99 17.45 5.67
CA THR A 190 -62.32 17.17 5.07
C THR A 190 -63.41 17.25 6.12
#